data_c17ad867938ada45b50f6879da100f3a
#
_entry.id   c17ad867938ada45b50f6879da100f3a
#
_cell.length_a   1.000
_cell.length_b   1.000
_cell.length_c   1.000
_cell.angle_alpha   90.00
_cell.angle_beta   90.00
_cell.angle_gamma   90.00
#
_symmetry.space_group_name_H-M   'P 1'
#
loop_
_entity.id
_entity.type
_entity.pdbx_description
1 polymer ?
#
loop_
_entity_poly.entity_id
_entity_poly.type
_entity_poly.pdbx_seq_one_letter_code
_entity_poly.pdbx_strand_id
1 'polypeptide(L)'
;VSTDKLLEELITLSREAGREERQLAILGEGNTSAAVGDDAFWIKASGTSLSTANADSFSLVRMDAVLAYSHRAHMSEVEVGAALADVLVDPQHKRPSTEVFMHAVLLAEGGARWVAHTHPNSANMILCSRLGAEPFSRPLFPDGIVVCGRHPAVVPYVDPGFYLGHAVRTELRRYQDAHGKNPKLLLMVNHGITALGQTAQEALNILRMADKWSRILQGSYALGGPNYMPDAEADRIDQRLDEEYRRKMLVQAG
;
A
#
# COMPACT_ATOMS: atom_id res chain seq x y z
N VAL A 1 -19.94 -8.86 -4.08
CA VAL A 1 -20.17 -7.40 -4.08
C VAL A 1 -20.30 -6.99 -5.53
N SER A 2 -21.30 -6.15 -5.89
CA SER A 2 -21.38 -5.62 -7.26
C SER A 2 -20.17 -4.72 -7.55
N THR A 3 -19.76 -4.66 -8.82
CA THR A 3 -18.64 -3.82 -9.28
C THR A 3 -18.85 -2.35 -8.90
N ASP A 4 -20.08 -1.85 -8.96
CA ASP A 4 -20.44 -0.47 -8.61
C ASP A 4 -20.24 -0.19 -7.12
N LYS A 5 -20.70 -1.10 -6.24
CA LYS A 5 -20.48 -0.96 -4.80
C LYS A 5 -19.00 -0.97 -4.43
N LEU A 6 -18.21 -1.82 -5.09
CA LEU A 6 -16.77 -1.87 -4.87
C LEU A 6 -16.09 -0.56 -5.30
N LEU A 7 -16.53 0.04 -6.40
CA LEU A 7 -16.03 1.35 -6.84
C LEU A 7 -16.41 2.47 -5.85
N GLU A 8 -17.62 2.46 -5.29
CA GLU A 8 -18.05 3.41 -4.26
C GLU A 8 -17.19 3.32 -2.99
N GLU A 9 -16.88 2.09 -2.54
CA GLU A 9 -15.98 1.85 -1.41
C GLU A 9 -14.55 2.34 -1.73
N LEU A 10 -14.07 2.16 -2.96
CA LEU A 10 -12.76 2.63 -3.40
C LEU A 10 -12.69 4.16 -3.46
N ILE A 11 -13.74 4.84 -3.91
CA ILE A 11 -13.87 6.29 -3.87
C ILE A 11 -13.81 6.77 -2.43
N THR A 12 -14.54 6.12 -1.52
CA THR A 12 -14.55 6.47 -0.10
C THR A 12 -13.17 6.30 0.54
N LEU A 13 -12.50 5.17 0.32
CA LEU A 13 -11.12 4.94 0.77
C LEU A 13 -10.19 6.04 0.28
N SER A 14 -10.28 6.37 -1.01
CA SER A 14 -9.42 7.38 -1.63
C SER A 14 -9.63 8.77 -1.01
N ARG A 15 -10.89 9.18 -0.88
CA ARG A 15 -11.22 10.47 -0.25
C ARG A 15 -10.75 10.53 1.20
N GLU A 16 -10.94 9.46 1.96
CA GLU A 16 -10.49 9.39 3.35
C GLU A 16 -8.95 9.42 3.46
N ALA A 17 -8.23 8.74 2.56
CA ALA A 17 -6.76 8.81 2.50
C ALA A 17 -6.26 10.18 2.01
N GLY A 18 -7.01 10.82 1.11
CA GLY A 18 -6.67 12.12 0.54
C GLY A 18 -7.12 13.33 1.38
N ARG A 19 -7.72 13.13 2.56
CA ARG A 19 -8.09 14.25 3.44
C ARG A 19 -6.86 15.05 3.86
N GLU A 20 -6.89 16.36 3.61
CA GLU A 20 -5.74 17.23 3.85
C GLU A 20 -5.26 17.20 5.31
N GLU A 21 -6.20 17.17 6.26
CA GLU A 21 -5.89 17.11 7.68
C GLU A 21 -5.17 15.82 8.11
N ARG A 22 -5.23 14.75 7.30
CA ARG A 22 -4.50 13.50 7.56
C ARG A 22 -3.04 13.55 7.13
N GLN A 23 -2.69 14.44 6.21
CA GLN A 23 -1.33 14.58 5.66
C GLN A 23 -0.76 13.28 5.10
N LEU A 24 -1.62 12.42 4.53
CA LEU A 24 -1.20 11.15 3.93
C LEU A 24 -0.88 11.30 2.44
N ALA A 25 -1.54 12.22 1.75
CA ALA A 25 -1.30 12.54 0.35
C ALA A 25 -1.82 13.95 0.03
N ILE A 26 -1.16 14.65 -0.88
CA ILE A 26 -1.58 15.95 -1.41
C ILE A 26 -1.57 15.91 -2.94
N LEU A 27 -2.24 16.88 -3.57
CA LEU A 27 -2.27 17.03 -5.03
C LEU A 27 -2.64 15.71 -5.75
N GLY A 28 -1.79 15.27 -6.68
CA GLY A 28 -1.95 14.02 -7.43
C GLY A 28 -1.27 12.80 -6.83
N GLU A 29 -0.68 12.93 -5.65
CA GLU A 29 0.07 11.86 -4.96
C GLU A 29 -0.80 10.65 -4.62
N GLY A 30 -0.12 9.52 -4.53
CA GLY A 30 -0.72 8.26 -4.09
C GLY A 30 -1.76 7.71 -5.05
N ASN A 31 -2.16 6.50 -4.80
CA ASN A 31 -3.17 5.79 -5.56
C ASN A 31 -3.76 4.64 -4.75
N THR A 32 -4.96 4.24 -5.13
CA THR A 32 -5.70 3.15 -4.50
C THR A 32 -6.21 2.21 -5.57
N SER A 33 -6.36 0.94 -5.22
CA SER A 33 -6.93 -0.07 -6.10
C SER A 33 -7.75 -1.08 -5.33
N ALA A 34 -8.68 -1.76 -6.04
CA ALA A 34 -9.51 -2.83 -5.51
C ALA A 34 -9.69 -3.92 -6.57
N ALA A 35 -9.48 -5.18 -6.18
CA ALA A 35 -9.65 -6.32 -7.06
C ALA A 35 -11.12 -6.58 -7.39
N VAL A 36 -11.42 -6.78 -8.68
CA VAL A 36 -12.74 -7.17 -9.21
C VAL A 36 -12.63 -8.63 -9.66
N GLY A 37 -13.01 -9.55 -8.78
CA GLY A 37 -12.69 -10.97 -9.01
C GLY A 37 -11.18 -11.20 -9.05
N ASP A 38 -10.78 -12.11 -9.92
CA ASP A 38 -9.37 -12.45 -10.14
C ASP A 38 -8.85 -11.88 -11.48
N ASP A 39 -9.74 -11.40 -12.34
CA ASP A 39 -9.44 -11.06 -13.73
C ASP A 39 -9.17 -9.57 -13.95
N ALA A 40 -9.63 -8.69 -13.04
CA ALA A 40 -9.54 -7.25 -13.21
C ALA A 40 -9.40 -6.52 -11.86
N PHE A 41 -9.02 -5.25 -11.91
CA PHE A 41 -9.03 -4.38 -10.74
C PHE A 41 -9.24 -2.92 -11.13
N TRP A 42 -9.92 -2.19 -10.24
CA TRP A 42 -9.99 -0.74 -10.31
C TRP A 42 -8.69 -0.14 -9.78
N ILE A 43 -8.18 0.89 -10.45
CA ILE A 43 -7.03 1.67 -10.00
C ILE A 43 -7.22 3.15 -10.30
N LYS A 44 -6.73 4.01 -9.41
CA LYS A 44 -6.75 5.46 -9.62
C LYS A 44 -6.04 5.84 -10.93
N ALA A 45 -6.70 6.66 -11.71
CA ALA A 45 -6.16 7.21 -12.95
C ALA A 45 -5.04 8.23 -12.68
N SER A 46 -4.09 8.30 -13.59
CA SER A 46 -3.02 9.30 -13.57
C SER A 46 -3.59 10.72 -13.65
N GLY A 47 -2.98 11.65 -12.91
CA GLY A 47 -3.37 13.06 -12.90
C GLY A 47 -4.66 13.37 -12.13
N THR A 48 -5.25 12.41 -11.42
CA THR A 48 -6.38 12.66 -10.50
C THR A 48 -5.91 12.74 -9.05
N SER A 49 -6.67 13.44 -8.18
CA SER A 49 -6.38 13.55 -6.75
C SER A 49 -7.19 12.53 -5.94
N LEU A 50 -6.61 12.02 -4.84
CA LEU A 50 -7.34 11.17 -3.89
C LEU A 50 -8.46 11.95 -3.20
N SER A 51 -8.21 13.19 -2.78
CA SER A 51 -9.18 13.99 -2.00
C SER A 51 -10.48 14.31 -2.74
N THR A 52 -10.42 14.41 -4.08
CA THR A 52 -11.57 14.72 -4.95
C THR A 52 -12.00 13.56 -5.82
N ALA A 53 -11.57 12.33 -5.47
CA ALA A 53 -11.85 11.14 -6.26
C ALA A 53 -13.36 10.94 -6.47
N ASN A 54 -13.71 10.55 -7.69
CA ASN A 54 -15.06 10.17 -8.12
C ASN A 54 -14.95 8.98 -9.09
N ALA A 55 -16.03 8.51 -9.67
CA ALA A 55 -16.01 7.35 -10.57
C ALA A 55 -15.04 7.56 -11.75
N ASP A 56 -15.00 8.75 -12.35
CA ASP A 56 -14.11 9.08 -13.47
C ASP A 56 -12.62 9.19 -13.06
N SER A 57 -12.33 9.07 -11.76
CA SER A 57 -10.96 9.06 -11.24
C SER A 57 -10.33 7.67 -11.26
N PHE A 58 -11.06 6.65 -11.70
CA PHE A 58 -10.59 5.27 -11.73
C PHE A 58 -10.68 4.66 -13.11
N SER A 59 -9.80 3.71 -13.36
CA SER A 59 -9.76 2.92 -14.57
C SER A 59 -9.84 1.44 -14.21
N LEU A 60 -10.69 0.71 -14.89
CA LEU A 60 -10.74 -0.75 -14.78
C LEU A 60 -9.70 -1.34 -15.72
N VAL A 61 -8.80 -2.16 -15.19
CA VAL A 61 -7.71 -2.77 -15.94
C VAL A 61 -7.73 -4.30 -15.82
N ARG A 62 -7.24 -4.99 -16.85
CA ARG A 62 -7.12 -6.45 -16.88
C ARG A 62 -5.90 -6.90 -16.09
N MET A 63 -6.12 -7.77 -15.11
CA MET A 63 -5.07 -8.28 -14.24
C MET A 63 -3.99 -9.05 -15.02
N ASP A 64 -4.41 -9.98 -15.86
CA ASP A 64 -3.52 -10.82 -16.68
C ASP A 64 -2.63 -9.99 -17.61
N ALA A 65 -3.18 -8.96 -18.25
CA ALA A 65 -2.45 -8.08 -19.13
C ALA A 65 -1.39 -7.27 -18.37
N VAL A 66 -1.74 -6.67 -17.22
CA VAL A 66 -0.76 -5.94 -16.39
C VAL A 66 0.35 -6.86 -15.90
N LEU A 67 0.01 -8.07 -15.43
CA LEU A 67 1.00 -9.06 -14.99
C LEU A 67 1.90 -9.53 -16.13
N ALA A 68 1.36 -9.72 -17.33
CA ALA A 68 2.15 -10.10 -18.51
C ALA A 68 3.22 -9.04 -18.83
N TYR A 69 2.86 -7.75 -18.79
CA TYR A 69 3.83 -6.66 -18.91
C TYR A 69 4.83 -6.67 -17.74
N SER A 70 4.38 -6.84 -16.53
CA SER A 70 5.24 -6.84 -15.33
C SER A 70 6.22 -8.01 -15.26
N HIS A 71 6.14 -8.98 -16.15
CA HIS A 71 7.13 -10.07 -16.31
C HIS A 71 8.25 -9.73 -17.32
N ARG A 72 8.13 -8.66 -18.08
CA ARG A 72 9.21 -8.24 -18.98
C ARG A 72 10.40 -7.72 -18.16
N ALA A 73 11.62 -8.04 -18.60
CA ALA A 73 12.83 -7.58 -17.91
C ALA A 73 13.07 -6.06 -18.07
N HIS A 74 12.60 -5.48 -19.18
CA HIS A 74 12.79 -4.07 -19.51
C HIS A 74 11.63 -3.56 -20.37
N MET A 75 11.26 -2.30 -20.14
CA MET A 75 10.36 -1.55 -21.03
C MET A 75 10.84 -0.09 -21.12
N SER A 76 10.85 0.45 -22.33
CA SER A 76 11.06 1.88 -22.59
C SER A 76 9.82 2.68 -22.13
N GLU A 77 9.97 3.98 -21.93
CA GLU A 77 8.84 4.87 -21.59
C GLU A 77 7.71 4.82 -22.62
N VAL A 78 8.05 4.67 -23.90
CA VAL A 78 7.06 4.54 -24.99
C VAL A 78 6.28 3.24 -24.84
N GLU A 79 6.96 2.11 -24.56
CA GLU A 79 6.32 0.81 -24.33
C GLU A 79 5.46 0.81 -23.07
N VAL A 80 5.93 1.45 -21.98
CA VAL A 80 5.12 1.64 -20.77
C VAL A 80 3.86 2.46 -21.10
N GLY A 81 4.00 3.54 -21.87
CA GLY A 81 2.87 4.34 -22.33
C GLY A 81 1.84 3.54 -23.12
N ALA A 82 2.30 2.68 -24.03
CA ALA A 82 1.44 1.78 -24.81
C ALA A 82 0.77 0.71 -23.93
N ALA A 83 1.52 0.12 -23.01
CA ALA A 83 0.99 -0.87 -22.07
C ALA A 83 -0.13 -0.31 -21.19
N LEU A 84 0.01 0.93 -20.68
CA LEU A 84 -1.02 1.59 -19.89
C LEU A 84 -2.34 1.84 -20.64
N ALA A 85 -2.30 1.96 -21.96
CA ALA A 85 -3.50 2.02 -22.77
C ALA A 85 -4.05 0.62 -23.09
N ASP A 86 -3.18 -0.35 -23.35
CA ASP A 86 -3.58 -1.71 -23.70
C ASP A 86 -4.25 -2.46 -22.56
N VAL A 87 -3.87 -2.22 -21.30
CA VAL A 87 -4.44 -2.93 -20.15
C VAL A 87 -5.86 -2.52 -19.77
N LEU A 88 -6.39 -1.43 -20.35
CA LEU A 88 -7.75 -0.96 -20.06
C LEU A 88 -8.80 -1.97 -20.50
N VAL A 89 -9.81 -2.21 -19.64
CA VAL A 89 -11.03 -2.96 -20.01
C VAL A 89 -11.90 -2.14 -20.93
N ASP A 90 -12.07 -0.86 -20.62
CA ASP A 90 -12.77 0.11 -21.47
C ASP A 90 -11.77 1.17 -21.95
N PRO A 91 -11.52 1.25 -23.28
CA PRO A 91 -10.60 2.26 -23.85
C PRO A 91 -11.01 3.72 -23.59
N GLN A 92 -12.24 3.98 -23.16
CA GLN A 92 -12.70 5.33 -22.79
C GLN A 92 -12.28 5.74 -21.37
N HIS A 93 -11.86 4.80 -20.54
CA HIS A 93 -11.30 5.13 -19.24
C HIS A 93 -10.03 5.97 -19.38
N LYS A 94 -9.78 6.81 -18.38
CA LYS A 94 -8.52 7.56 -18.29
C LYS A 94 -7.34 6.61 -18.17
N ARG A 95 -6.15 7.10 -18.54
CA ARG A 95 -4.90 6.37 -18.36
C ARG A 95 -4.72 6.01 -16.90
N PRO A 96 -4.48 4.73 -16.52
CA PRO A 96 -4.26 4.33 -15.15
C PRO A 96 -2.96 4.93 -14.60
N SER A 97 -2.80 4.93 -13.27
CA SER A 97 -1.53 5.26 -12.62
C SER A 97 -0.38 4.44 -13.22
N THR A 98 0.79 5.05 -13.35
CA THR A 98 2.01 4.34 -13.79
C THR A 98 2.44 3.25 -12.81
N GLU A 99 1.96 3.31 -11.56
CA GLU A 99 2.21 2.30 -10.51
C GLU A 99 1.25 1.10 -10.58
N VAL A 100 0.46 0.99 -11.66
CA VAL A 100 -0.44 -0.14 -11.92
C VAL A 100 0.26 -1.50 -11.80
N PHE A 101 1.54 -1.58 -12.19
CA PHE A 101 2.34 -2.81 -12.11
C PHE A 101 2.58 -3.24 -10.66
N MET A 102 2.88 -2.29 -9.75
CA MET A 102 2.99 -2.54 -8.32
C MET A 102 1.66 -3.05 -7.75
N HIS A 103 0.56 -2.38 -8.08
CA HIS A 103 -0.77 -2.76 -7.60
C HIS A 103 -1.18 -4.16 -8.06
N ALA A 104 -0.94 -4.50 -9.32
CA ALA A 104 -1.22 -5.84 -9.85
C ALA A 104 -0.47 -6.94 -9.08
N VAL A 105 0.83 -6.73 -8.83
CA VAL A 105 1.66 -7.65 -8.04
C VAL A 105 1.09 -7.82 -6.62
N LEU A 106 0.75 -6.74 -5.94
CA LEU A 106 0.25 -6.79 -4.57
C LEU A 106 -1.15 -7.42 -4.47
N LEU A 107 -2.01 -7.21 -5.46
CA LEU A 107 -3.33 -7.83 -5.51
C LEU A 107 -3.23 -9.33 -5.86
N ALA A 108 -2.42 -9.70 -6.85
CA ALA A 108 -2.34 -11.08 -7.33
C ALA A 108 -1.42 -11.98 -6.49
N GLU A 109 -0.26 -11.46 -6.08
CA GLU A 109 0.78 -12.25 -5.40
C GLU A 109 0.88 -11.91 -3.90
N GLY A 110 0.45 -10.71 -3.49
CA GLY A 110 0.49 -10.23 -2.09
C GLY A 110 -0.74 -10.57 -1.26
N GLY A 111 -1.72 -11.26 -1.82
CA GLY A 111 -2.94 -11.70 -1.14
C GLY A 111 -3.86 -10.55 -0.71
N ALA A 112 -3.67 -9.34 -1.21
CA ALA A 112 -4.52 -8.19 -0.93
C ALA A 112 -5.78 -8.19 -1.82
N ARG A 113 -6.88 -7.67 -1.28
CA ARG A 113 -8.06 -7.31 -2.09
C ARG A 113 -8.12 -5.80 -2.35
N TRP A 114 -7.48 -5.03 -1.48
CA TRP A 114 -7.39 -3.57 -1.50
C TRP A 114 -5.97 -3.14 -1.28
N VAL A 115 -5.49 -2.23 -2.12
CA VAL A 115 -4.16 -1.63 -1.99
C VAL A 115 -4.31 -0.12 -1.92
N ALA A 116 -3.69 0.50 -0.93
CA ALA A 116 -3.66 1.95 -0.79
C ALA A 116 -2.21 2.42 -0.61
N HIS A 117 -1.74 3.22 -1.56
CA HIS A 117 -0.42 3.83 -1.57
C HIS A 117 -0.53 5.32 -1.31
N THR A 118 0.27 5.83 -0.38
CA THR A 118 0.30 7.25 0.02
C THR A 118 1.70 7.69 0.41
N HIS A 119 1.90 9.02 0.50
CA HIS A 119 3.18 9.64 0.87
C HIS A 119 3.08 10.43 2.19
N PRO A 120 2.80 9.80 3.34
CA PRO A 120 2.60 10.53 4.59
C PRO A 120 3.84 11.34 4.96
N ASN A 121 3.66 12.61 5.31
CA ASN A 121 4.76 13.45 5.75
C ASN A 121 5.57 12.79 6.89
N SER A 122 4.88 12.19 7.86
CA SER A 122 5.51 11.53 8.99
C SER A 122 6.39 10.33 8.59
N ALA A 123 5.89 9.47 7.70
CA ALA A 123 6.68 8.33 7.22
C ALA A 123 7.86 8.80 6.36
N ASN A 124 7.62 9.77 5.45
CA ASN A 124 8.66 10.28 4.57
C ASN A 124 9.76 11.06 5.30
N MET A 125 9.47 11.74 6.42
CA MET A 125 10.52 12.32 7.27
C MET A 125 11.54 11.28 7.74
N ILE A 126 11.13 10.02 7.92
CA ILE A 126 12.02 8.91 8.31
C ILE A 126 12.61 8.27 7.06
N LEU A 127 11.77 7.86 6.09
CA LEU A 127 12.19 7.11 4.90
C LEU A 127 13.13 7.90 3.98
N CYS A 128 13.07 9.24 4.00
CA CYS A 128 13.98 10.14 3.29
C CYS A 128 15.21 10.55 4.12
N SER A 129 15.31 10.10 5.36
CA SER A 129 16.48 10.37 6.22
C SER A 129 17.59 9.34 5.95
N ARG A 130 18.78 9.59 6.54
CA ARG A 130 19.90 8.63 6.49
C ARG A 130 19.58 7.29 7.16
N LEU A 131 18.57 7.24 8.01
CA LEU A 131 18.12 6.02 8.68
C LEU A 131 17.27 5.13 7.75
N GLY A 132 16.65 5.71 6.72
CA GLY A 132 15.78 4.97 5.81
C GLY A 132 14.66 4.23 6.55
N ALA A 133 14.47 2.96 6.28
CA ALA A 133 13.45 2.13 6.92
C ALA A 133 13.93 1.45 8.24
N GLU A 134 15.20 1.60 8.63
CA GLU A 134 15.76 0.94 9.83
C GLU A 134 14.94 1.20 11.10
N PRO A 135 14.43 2.41 11.40
CA PRO A 135 13.62 2.67 12.57
C PRO A 135 12.35 1.81 12.69
N PHE A 136 11.85 1.28 11.59
CA PHE A 136 10.69 0.40 11.56
C PHE A 136 11.03 -1.10 11.68
N SER A 137 12.30 -1.45 11.81
CA SER A 137 12.76 -2.85 11.87
C SER A 137 12.26 -3.59 13.11
N ARG A 138 11.93 -2.86 14.17
CA ARG A 138 11.46 -3.39 15.45
C ARG A 138 10.17 -2.70 15.89
N PRO A 139 9.21 -3.43 16.48
CA PRO A 139 7.96 -2.85 16.96
C PRO A 139 8.17 -2.00 18.21
N LEU A 140 7.37 -0.93 18.32
CA LEU A 140 7.38 0.00 19.44
C LEU A 140 6.23 -0.22 20.42
N PHE A 141 5.08 -0.64 19.93
CA PHE A 141 3.85 -0.73 20.72
C PHE A 141 2.88 -1.76 20.12
N PRO A 142 1.99 -2.34 20.93
CA PRO A 142 1.11 -3.44 20.52
C PRO A 142 0.23 -3.12 19.30
N ASP A 143 -0.41 -1.93 19.27
CA ASP A 143 -1.33 -1.59 18.16
C ASP A 143 -0.64 -1.56 16.79
N GLY A 144 0.64 -1.17 16.74
CA GLY A 144 1.43 -1.22 15.51
C GLY A 144 1.54 -2.65 14.97
N ILE A 145 1.80 -3.62 15.85
CA ILE A 145 1.87 -5.05 15.49
C ILE A 145 0.51 -5.56 15.01
N VAL A 146 -0.55 -5.24 15.75
CA VAL A 146 -1.92 -5.74 15.45
C VAL A 146 -2.40 -5.26 14.09
N VAL A 147 -2.19 -3.99 13.78
CA VAL A 147 -2.74 -3.35 12.58
C VAL A 147 -1.79 -3.47 11.38
N CYS A 148 -0.51 -3.15 11.54
CA CYS A 148 0.47 -3.13 10.44
C CYS A 148 1.23 -4.45 10.26
N GLY A 149 1.06 -5.39 11.20
CA GLY A 149 1.86 -6.62 11.24
C GLY A 149 3.17 -6.44 12.01
N ARG A 150 3.77 -7.57 12.36
CA ARG A 150 5.01 -7.65 13.15
C ARG A 150 6.18 -6.94 12.48
N HIS A 151 6.28 -7.09 11.18
CA HIS A 151 7.33 -6.52 10.34
C HIS A 151 6.71 -5.89 9.08
N PRO A 152 7.07 -4.67 8.70
CA PRO A 152 6.80 -4.17 7.36
C PRO A 152 7.76 -4.79 6.33
N ALA A 153 7.33 -4.93 5.09
CA ALA A 153 8.25 -5.18 3.99
C ALA A 153 8.95 -3.87 3.59
N VAL A 154 10.21 -3.94 3.21
CA VAL A 154 11.00 -2.76 2.83
C VAL A 154 11.40 -2.85 1.38
N VAL A 155 11.06 -1.84 0.59
CA VAL A 155 11.42 -1.71 -0.82
C VAL A 155 12.48 -0.61 -0.93
N PRO A 156 13.67 -0.89 -1.48
CA PRO A 156 14.67 0.15 -1.75
C PRO A 156 14.15 1.15 -2.76
N TYR A 157 14.78 2.34 -2.83
CA TYR A 157 14.40 3.33 -3.83
C TYR A 157 14.56 2.79 -5.25
N VAL A 158 13.49 2.90 -5.99
CA VAL A 158 13.42 2.67 -7.43
C VAL A 158 12.46 3.70 -8.01
N ASP A 159 12.71 4.15 -9.23
CA ASP A 159 11.83 5.10 -9.91
C ASP A 159 10.39 4.57 -9.98
N PRO A 160 9.39 5.42 -9.72
CA PRO A 160 7.97 5.06 -9.80
C PRO A 160 7.60 4.49 -11.18
N GLY A 161 6.70 3.52 -11.19
CA GLY A 161 6.17 2.91 -12.41
C GLY A 161 6.62 1.47 -12.61
N PHE A 162 7.05 1.12 -13.83
CA PHE A 162 7.34 -0.26 -14.22
C PHE A 162 8.38 -0.96 -13.33
N TYR A 163 9.53 -0.32 -13.09
CA TYR A 163 10.60 -0.91 -12.29
C TYR A 163 10.25 -1.02 -10.81
N LEU A 164 9.42 -0.13 -10.29
CA LEU A 164 8.89 -0.24 -8.93
C LEU A 164 8.07 -1.53 -8.77
N GLY A 165 7.28 -1.92 -9.78
CA GLY A 165 6.56 -3.20 -9.78
C GLY A 165 7.49 -4.40 -9.62
N HIS A 166 8.66 -4.40 -10.28
CA HIS A 166 9.68 -5.44 -10.14
C HIS A 166 10.31 -5.46 -8.74
N ALA A 167 10.69 -4.29 -8.23
CA ALA A 167 11.28 -4.18 -6.90
C ALA A 167 10.30 -4.69 -5.82
N VAL A 168 9.03 -4.28 -5.92
CA VAL A 168 7.97 -4.73 -5.01
C VAL A 168 7.79 -6.24 -5.09
N ARG A 169 7.73 -6.84 -6.27
CA ARG A 169 7.64 -8.31 -6.42
C ARG A 169 8.82 -9.02 -5.77
N THR A 170 10.03 -8.52 -5.95
CA THR A 170 11.24 -9.10 -5.37
C THR A 170 11.19 -9.07 -3.85
N GLU A 171 10.86 -7.93 -3.26
CA GLU A 171 10.81 -7.78 -1.80
C GLU A 171 9.58 -8.48 -1.19
N LEU A 172 8.48 -8.57 -1.91
CA LEU A 172 7.31 -9.35 -1.51
C LEU A 172 7.67 -10.83 -1.35
N ARG A 173 8.32 -11.43 -2.35
CA ARG A 173 8.77 -12.83 -2.30
C ARG A 173 9.77 -13.05 -1.18
N ARG A 174 10.77 -12.16 -1.05
CA ARG A 174 11.73 -12.21 0.07
C ARG A 174 11.04 -12.19 1.43
N TYR A 175 10.02 -11.34 1.58
CA TYR A 175 9.23 -11.28 2.80
C TYR A 175 8.44 -12.57 3.04
N GLN A 176 7.79 -13.11 2.01
CA GLN A 176 7.04 -14.37 2.08
C GLN A 176 7.95 -15.53 2.47
N ASP A 177 9.14 -15.64 1.87
CA ASP A 177 10.14 -16.67 2.19
C ASP A 177 10.64 -16.56 3.64
N ALA A 178 10.85 -15.35 4.13
CA ALA A 178 11.36 -15.10 5.48
C ALA A 178 10.31 -15.31 6.58
N HIS A 179 9.03 -15.00 6.30
CA HIS A 179 7.99 -14.92 7.33
C HIS A 179 6.83 -15.90 7.13
N GLY A 180 6.75 -16.62 6.00
CA GLY A 180 5.67 -17.57 5.68
C GLY A 180 4.28 -16.91 5.55
N LYS A 181 4.21 -15.59 5.38
CA LYS A 181 2.96 -14.81 5.29
C LYS A 181 3.16 -13.56 4.42
N ASN A 182 2.05 -12.92 4.03
CA ASN A 182 2.08 -11.67 3.30
C ASN A 182 2.28 -10.46 4.25
N PRO A 183 2.99 -9.40 3.82
CA PRO A 183 3.05 -8.15 4.57
C PRO A 183 1.70 -7.43 4.53
N LYS A 184 1.40 -6.66 5.58
CA LYS A 184 0.29 -5.70 5.59
C LYS A 184 0.72 -4.29 5.18
N LEU A 185 1.99 -3.97 5.41
CA LEU A 185 2.59 -2.67 5.15
C LEU A 185 3.90 -2.83 4.40
N LEU A 186 4.04 -2.07 3.31
CA LEU A 186 5.31 -1.86 2.62
C LEU A 186 5.81 -0.44 2.92
N LEU A 187 7.09 -0.34 3.20
CA LEU A 187 7.84 0.92 3.33
C LEU A 187 8.71 1.07 2.09
N MET A 188 8.54 2.13 1.34
CA MET A 188 9.34 2.42 0.15
C MET A 188 10.29 3.58 0.46
N VAL A 189 11.57 3.30 0.51
CA VAL A 189 12.62 4.29 0.85
C VAL A 189 12.58 5.45 -0.15
N ASN A 190 12.64 6.69 0.33
CA ASN A 190 12.55 7.93 -0.45
C ASN A 190 11.27 8.06 -1.31
N HIS A 191 10.19 7.37 -0.93
CA HIS A 191 8.96 7.39 -1.73
C HIS A 191 7.71 7.52 -0.85
N GLY A 192 7.33 6.48 -0.12
CA GLY A 192 6.11 6.46 0.65
C GLY A 192 5.80 5.11 1.28
N ILE A 193 4.54 4.86 1.53
CA ILE A 193 4.06 3.60 2.13
C ILE A 193 2.92 3.00 1.31
N THR A 194 2.77 1.67 1.40
CA THR A 194 1.65 0.96 0.77
C THR A 194 1.02 -0.01 1.76
N ALA A 195 -0.29 0.11 1.93
CA ALA A 195 -1.12 -0.77 2.76
C ALA A 195 -1.81 -1.85 1.93
N LEU A 196 -1.81 -3.08 2.44
CA LEU A 196 -2.48 -4.24 1.86
C LEU A 196 -3.61 -4.69 2.78
N GLY A 197 -4.86 -4.57 2.33
CA GLY A 197 -6.05 -4.91 3.11
C GLY A 197 -6.95 -5.93 2.42
N GLN A 198 -7.77 -6.61 3.23
CA GLN A 198 -8.88 -7.44 2.73
C GLN A 198 -10.15 -6.60 2.51
N THR A 199 -10.24 -5.44 3.16
CA THR A 199 -11.29 -4.44 3.00
C THR A 199 -10.69 -3.05 2.81
N ALA A 200 -11.48 -2.12 2.26
CA ALA A 200 -11.11 -0.70 2.16
C ALA A 200 -10.75 -0.12 3.52
N GLN A 201 -11.55 -0.46 4.55
CA GLN A 201 -11.33 0.01 5.92
C GLN A 201 -10.02 -0.53 6.53
N GLU A 202 -9.68 -1.80 6.28
CA GLU A 202 -8.39 -2.34 6.73
C GLU A 202 -7.21 -1.60 6.11
N ALA A 203 -7.24 -1.37 4.79
CA ALA A 203 -6.20 -0.61 4.11
C ALA A 203 -6.05 0.81 4.69
N LEU A 204 -7.17 1.51 4.94
CA LEU A 204 -7.16 2.83 5.58
C LEU A 204 -6.61 2.78 7.01
N ASN A 205 -6.99 1.79 7.80
CA ASN A 205 -6.51 1.64 9.16
C ASN A 205 -4.99 1.38 9.22
N ILE A 206 -4.45 0.60 8.27
CA ILE A 206 -3.01 0.35 8.15
C ILE A 206 -2.28 1.67 7.84
N LEU A 207 -2.76 2.47 6.88
CA LEU A 207 -2.15 3.79 6.58
C LEU A 207 -2.14 4.70 7.81
N ARG A 208 -3.26 4.80 8.52
CA ARG A 208 -3.40 5.64 9.72
C ARG A 208 -2.50 5.16 10.87
N MET A 209 -2.37 3.85 11.03
CA MET A 209 -1.49 3.29 12.05
C MET A 209 -0.02 3.47 11.68
N ALA A 210 0.34 3.34 10.42
CA ALA A 210 1.70 3.61 9.93
C ALA A 210 2.09 5.10 10.13
N ASP A 211 1.16 6.03 9.88
CA ASP A 211 1.36 7.46 10.19
C ASP A 211 1.58 7.67 11.70
N LYS A 212 0.73 7.09 12.56
CA LYS A 212 0.90 7.16 14.02
C LYS A 212 2.25 6.57 14.45
N TRP A 213 2.63 5.41 13.93
CA TRP A 213 3.92 4.77 14.24
C TRP A 213 5.08 5.69 13.87
N SER A 214 5.04 6.28 12.67
CA SER A 214 6.06 7.21 12.20
C SER A 214 6.20 8.45 13.10
N ARG A 215 5.09 9.03 13.56
CA ARG A 215 5.09 10.17 14.49
C ARG A 215 5.67 9.80 15.85
N ILE A 216 5.36 8.61 16.37
CA ILE A 216 5.93 8.11 17.63
C ILE A 216 7.44 7.90 17.48
N LEU A 217 7.91 7.32 16.37
CA LEU A 217 9.34 7.16 16.09
C LEU A 217 10.07 8.51 16.11
N GLN A 218 9.55 9.52 15.39
CA GLN A 218 10.15 10.86 15.37
C GLN A 218 10.23 11.47 16.77
N GLY A 219 9.14 11.42 17.54
CA GLY A 219 9.11 11.91 18.92
C GLY A 219 10.10 11.15 19.82
N SER A 220 10.21 9.83 19.64
CA SER A 220 11.17 9.00 20.40
C SER A 220 12.63 9.38 20.10
N TYR A 221 12.96 9.64 18.83
CA TYR A 221 14.30 10.08 18.46
C TYR A 221 14.63 11.45 19.06
N ALA A 222 13.68 12.37 19.14
CA ALA A 222 13.87 13.66 19.79
C ALA A 222 14.09 13.56 21.32
N LEU A 223 13.66 12.46 21.93
CA LEU A 223 13.77 12.17 23.38
C LEU A 223 14.90 11.20 23.72
N GLY A 224 15.85 10.96 22.82
CA GLY A 224 17.03 10.12 23.06
C GLY A 224 16.97 8.74 22.38
N GLY A 225 15.98 8.49 21.56
CA GLY A 225 15.82 7.29 20.75
C GLY A 225 14.68 6.37 21.21
N PRO A 226 14.24 5.48 20.31
CA PRO A 226 13.12 4.59 20.60
C PRO A 226 13.51 3.49 21.59
N ASN A 227 12.61 3.23 22.55
CA ASN A 227 12.65 2.05 23.41
C ASN A 227 11.81 0.94 22.78
N TYR A 228 12.42 0.11 21.94
CA TYR A 228 11.74 -0.96 21.23
C TYR A 228 11.23 -2.06 22.15
N MET A 229 10.11 -2.66 21.80
CA MET A 229 9.60 -3.84 22.49
C MET A 229 10.58 -5.01 22.36
N PRO A 230 10.77 -5.83 23.42
CA PRO A 230 11.48 -7.09 23.29
C PRO A 230 10.80 -8.03 22.30
N ASP A 231 11.58 -8.77 21.53
CA ASP A 231 11.03 -9.65 20.48
C ASP A 231 10.02 -10.66 21.03
N ALA A 232 10.32 -11.28 22.17
CA ALA A 232 9.39 -12.23 22.83
C ALA A 232 8.03 -11.61 23.18
N GLU A 233 7.99 -10.35 23.59
CA GLU A 233 6.74 -9.63 23.87
C GLU A 233 5.99 -9.29 22.58
N ALA A 234 6.72 -8.89 21.56
CA ALA A 234 6.14 -8.59 20.25
C ALA A 234 5.55 -9.85 19.59
N ASP A 235 6.24 -10.99 19.67
CA ASP A 235 5.75 -12.28 19.16
C ASP A 235 4.52 -12.75 19.94
N ARG A 236 4.52 -12.54 21.27
CA ARG A 236 3.35 -12.82 22.12
C ARG A 236 2.14 -11.99 21.69
N ILE A 237 2.30 -10.70 21.38
CA ILE A 237 1.22 -9.83 20.90
C ILE A 237 0.72 -10.29 19.52
N ASP A 238 1.62 -10.65 18.60
CA ASP A 238 1.22 -11.10 17.26
C ASP A 238 0.38 -12.38 17.26
N GLN A 239 0.58 -13.26 18.28
CA GLN A 239 -0.06 -14.57 18.42
C GLN A 239 -1.26 -14.59 19.39
N ARG A 240 -1.58 -13.49 20.07
CA ARG A 240 -2.68 -13.46 21.06
C ARG A 240 -4.05 -13.65 20.42
N LEU A 241 -4.87 -14.50 21.02
CA LEU A 241 -6.23 -14.81 20.53
C LEU A 241 -7.20 -13.61 20.63
N ASP A 242 -7.07 -12.79 21.67
CA ASP A 242 -7.87 -11.57 21.82
C ASP A 242 -7.49 -10.51 20.75
N GLU A 243 -6.21 -10.42 20.37
CA GLU A 243 -5.77 -9.56 19.29
C GLU A 243 -6.18 -10.12 17.91
N GLU A 244 -6.25 -11.43 17.74
CA GLU A 244 -6.84 -12.05 16.54
C GLU A 244 -8.32 -11.69 16.40
N TYR A 245 -9.08 -11.75 17.49
CA TYR A 245 -10.48 -11.31 17.51
C TYR A 245 -10.58 -9.82 17.16
N ARG A 246 -9.74 -8.96 17.75
CA ARG A 246 -9.70 -7.52 17.47
C ARG A 246 -9.38 -7.24 15.99
N ARG A 247 -8.42 -7.94 15.39
CA ARG A 247 -8.12 -7.84 13.95
C ARG A 247 -9.36 -8.15 13.09
N LYS A 248 -10.10 -9.23 13.41
CA LYS A 248 -11.34 -9.59 12.72
C LYS A 248 -12.39 -8.48 12.83
N MET A 249 -12.57 -7.91 14.01
CA MET A 249 -13.52 -6.80 14.21
C MET A 249 -13.12 -5.53 13.46
N LEU A 250 -11.82 -5.19 13.42
CA LEU A 250 -11.33 -4.03 12.67
C LEU A 250 -11.50 -4.16 11.15
N VAL A 251 -11.49 -5.38 10.62
CA VAL A 251 -11.78 -5.68 9.21
C VAL A 251 -13.27 -5.59 8.90
N GLN A 252 -14.14 -5.97 9.86
CA GLN A 252 -15.61 -6.00 9.69
C GLN A 252 -16.28 -4.65 9.94
N ALA A 253 -15.63 -3.72 10.62
CA ALA A 253 -16.17 -2.41 11.01
C ALA A 253 -16.16 -1.38 9.85
N GLY A 254 -16.09 -1.85 8.59
CA GLY A 254 -16.08 -1.03 7.38
C GLY A 254 -17.29 -1.28 6.49
#